data_2a2e6b7077f85b087e5341cfa989ec6a
#
_entry.id   2a2e6b7077f85b087e5341cfa989ec6a
#
_cell.length_a   1.000
_cell.length_b   1.000
_cell.length_c   1.000
_cell.angle_alpha   90.00
_cell.angle_beta   90.00
_cell.angle_gamma   90.00
#
_symmetry.space_group_name_H-M   'P 1'
#
loop_
_entity.id
_entity.type
_entity.pdbx_description
1 polymer ?
#
loop_
_entity_poly.entity_id
_entity_poly.type
_entity_poly.pdbx_seq_one_letter_code
_entity_poly.pdbx_strand_id
1 'polypeptide(L)'
;MDIAVIGSNNVDLITYIDRMPAEGETLEAPSFQLGCGGKGSNQAVAAARLGSRVLMVTCVGDDIFADMTVENYRNNGIDTDHVKRAHGTSGVAPIFVDPHSRNSILIVKGANNDLTPEDVEACREQIAQCALIVCQLEIRLDTVYAAIALGEQ
;
A
#
# COMPACT_ATOMS: atom_id res chain seq x y z
N MET A 1 -10.64 17.42 -4.02
CA MET A 1 -10.52 16.18 -3.23
C MET A 1 -10.59 16.52 -1.75
N ASP A 2 -10.89 15.55 -0.87
CA ASP A 2 -10.96 15.83 0.56
C ASP A 2 -9.64 15.42 1.24
N ILE A 3 -9.10 14.29 0.83
CA ILE A 3 -7.89 13.70 1.43
C ILE A 3 -6.92 13.26 0.35
N ALA A 4 -5.64 13.64 0.48
CA ALA A 4 -4.53 13.04 -0.25
C ALA A 4 -3.85 12.00 0.65
N VAL A 5 -3.80 10.75 0.23
CA VAL A 5 -3.02 9.70 0.90
C VAL A 5 -1.74 9.47 0.11
N ILE A 6 -0.59 9.75 0.73
CA ILE A 6 0.73 9.56 0.15
C ILE A 6 1.39 8.43 0.93
N GLY A 7 1.46 7.25 0.33
CA GLY A 7 1.89 6.10 1.13
C GLY A 7 2.00 4.76 0.40
N SER A 8 2.15 3.74 1.23
CA SER A 8 2.40 2.36 0.82
C SER A 8 1.17 1.66 0.30
N ASN A 9 1.43 0.68 -0.53
CA ASN A 9 0.51 -0.38 -0.89
C ASN A 9 1.25 -1.73 -0.80
N ASN A 10 0.54 -2.76 -0.43
CA ASN A 10 1.06 -4.13 -0.45
C ASN A 10 -0.04 -5.09 -0.91
N VAL A 11 0.38 -6.22 -1.44
CA VAL A 11 -0.50 -7.37 -1.56
C VAL A 11 -0.18 -8.35 -0.44
N ASP A 12 -1.17 -8.63 0.39
CA ASP A 12 -1.07 -9.55 1.51
C ASP A 12 -1.24 -10.98 0.98
N LEU A 13 -0.20 -11.81 1.18
CA LEU A 13 -0.14 -13.22 0.83
C LEU A 13 -0.40 -14.03 2.11
N ILE A 14 -1.68 -14.22 2.45
CA ILE A 14 -2.08 -14.79 3.74
C ILE A 14 -2.15 -16.29 3.62
N THR A 15 -1.27 -16.99 4.36
CA THR A 15 -1.27 -18.45 4.47
C THR A 15 -1.68 -18.85 5.89
N TYR A 16 -2.76 -19.58 6.01
CA TYR A 16 -3.17 -20.18 7.28
C TYR A 16 -2.38 -21.46 7.49
N ILE A 17 -1.78 -21.60 8.67
CA ILE A 17 -0.86 -22.69 8.99
C ILE A 17 -1.19 -23.26 10.36
N ASP A 18 -0.94 -24.56 10.55
CA ASP A 18 -1.01 -25.18 11.89
C ASP A 18 0.21 -24.80 12.74
N ARG A 19 1.37 -24.71 12.11
CA ARG A 19 2.64 -24.26 12.70
C ARG A 19 3.60 -23.80 11.60
N MET A 20 4.62 -23.05 11.97
CA MET A 20 5.74 -22.74 11.07
C MET A 20 6.54 -24.01 10.76
N PRO A 21 6.96 -24.24 9.50
CA PRO A 21 7.86 -25.33 9.16
C PRO A 21 9.24 -25.12 9.80
N ALA A 22 9.89 -26.21 10.16
CA ALA A 22 11.30 -26.20 10.51
C ALA A 22 12.18 -26.04 9.27
N GLU A 23 13.48 -25.77 9.48
CA GLU A 23 14.43 -25.67 8.37
C GLU A 23 14.45 -26.97 7.53
N GLY A 24 14.28 -26.82 6.21
CA GLY A 24 14.23 -27.93 5.26
C GLY A 24 12.92 -28.74 5.26
N GLU A 25 11.94 -28.39 6.08
CA GLU A 25 10.65 -29.04 6.13
C GLU A 25 9.65 -28.44 5.13
N THR A 26 8.82 -29.29 4.53
CA THR A 26 7.66 -28.89 3.72
C THR A 26 6.38 -29.30 4.45
N LEU A 27 5.48 -28.35 4.67
CA LEU A 27 4.16 -28.60 5.26
C LEU A 27 3.06 -28.21 4.28
N GLU A 28 1.96 -28.97 4.31
CA GLU A 28 0.72 -28.52 3.67
C GLU A 28 0.05 -27.45 4.55
N ALA A 29 -0.37 -26.35 3.92
CA ALA A 29 -1.14 -25.31 4.57
C ALA A 29 -2.65 -25.51 4.28
N PRO A 30 -3.54 -25.37 5.29
CA PRO A 30 -4.98 -25.57 5.11
C PRO A 30 -5.62 -24.62 4.11
N SER A 31 -5.17 -23.38 4.01
CA SER A 31 -5.75 -22.39 3.10
C SER A 31 -4.81 -21.22 2.83
N PHE A 32 -5.15 -20.49 1.74
CA PHE A 32 -4.43 -19.32 1.29
C PHE A 32 -5.42 -18.25 0.83
N GLN A 33 -5.10 -16.98 1.09
CA GLN A 33 -5.87 -15.83 0.63
C GLN A 33 -4.95 -14.72 0.13
N LEU A 34 -5.43 -13.97 -0.85
CA LEU A 34 -4.84 -12.72 -1.31
C LEU A 34 -5.69 -11.55 -0.83
N GLY A 35 -5.03 -10.49 -0.39
CA GLY A 35 -5.68 -9.24 0.01
C GLY A 35 -4.90 -8.02 -0.43
N CYS A 36 -5.59 -6.90 -0.68
CA CYS A 36 -4.92 -5.62 -0.82
C CYS A 36 -4.69 -5.04 0.57
N GLY A 37 -3.45 -4.69 0.87
CA GLY A 37 -2.99 -4.16 2.14
C GLY A 37 -2.00 -3.01 1.97
N GLY A 38 -1.17 -2.79 2.98
CA GLY A 38 -0.31 -1.62 3.12
C GLY A 38 -1.02 -0.49 3.88
N LYS A 39 -0.29 0.18 4.78
CA LYS A 39 -0.90 1.19 5.67
C LYS A 39 -1.52 2.35 4.90
N GLY A 40 -0.85 2.83 3.84
CA GLY A 40 -1.39 3.88 2.97
C GLY A 40 -2.67 3.44 2.27
N SER A 41 -2.64 2.30 1.63
CA SER A 41 -3.78 1.70 0.95
C SER A 41 -4.98 1.50 1.90
N ASN A 42 -4.73 0.94 3.09
CA ASN A 42 -5.78 0.71 4.07
C ASN A 42 -6.46 2.01 4.54
N GLN A 43 -5.67 3.08 4.75
CA GLN A 43 -6.19 4.39 5.14
C GLN A 43 -6.97 5.05 4.00
N ALA A 44 -6.49 4.94 2.76
CA ALA A 44 -7.20 5.44 1.58
C ALA A 44 -8.56 4.77 1.40
N VAL A 45 -8.60 3.43 1.46
CA VAL A 45 -9.83 2.66 1.34
C VAL A 45 -10.79 2.95 2.50
N ALA A 46 -10.29 3.05 3.74
CA ALA A 46 -11.12 3.39 4.89
C ALA A 46 -11.75 4.78 4.74
N ALA A 47 -10.98 5.79 4.35
CA ALA A 47 -11.47 7.14 4.12
C ALA A 47 -12.53 7.19 3.01
N ALA A 48 -12.28 6.50 1.89
CA ALA A 48 -13.22 6.44 0.78
C ALA A 48 -14.55 5.77 1.18
N ARG A 49 -14.49 4.66 1.91
CA ARG A 49 -15.68 3.96 2.43
C ARG A 49 -16.47 4.77 3.45
N LEU A 50 -15.82 5.71 4.14
CA LEU A 50 -16.46 6.68 5.02
C LEU A 50 -17.03 7.91 4.29
N GLY A 51 -16.92 7.94 2.96
CA GLY A 51 -17.52 8.96 2.10
C GLY A 51 -16.59 10.11 1.69
N SER A 52 -15.30 10.06 2.02
CA SER A 52 -14.33 11.05 1.56
C SER A 52 -13.92 10.81 0.10
N ARG A 53 -13.69 11.89 -0.64
CA ARG A 53 -13.05 11.84 -1.96
C ARG A 53 -11.54 11.77 -1.76
N VAL A 54 -10.94 10.63 -2.12
CA VAL A 54 -9.53 10.33 -1.84
C VAL A 54 -8.70 10.37 -3.12
N LEU A 55 -7.58 11.08 -3.06
CA LEU A 55 -6.48 11.03 -4.02
C LEU A 55 -5.41 10.09 -3.46
N MET A 56 -5.04 9.05 -4.21
CA MET A 56 -3.94 8.15 -3.82
C MET A 56 -2.67 8.45 -4.59
N VAL A 57 -1.60 8.78 -3.87
CA VAL A 57 -0.24 8.95 -4.40
C VAL A 57 0.61 7.79 -3.88
N THR A 58 0.96 6.87 -4.77
CA THR A 58 1.68 5.64 -4.41
C THR A 58 2.43 5.09 -5.63
N CYS A 59 3.24 4.05 -5.41
CA CYS A 59 3.95 3.37 -6.48
C CYS A 59 3.67 1.87 -6.44
N VAL A 60 3.31 1.28 -7.58
CA VAL A 60 3.15 -0.15 -7.80
C VAL A 60 4.20 -0.65 -8.78
N GLY A 61 4.45 -1.94 -8.81
CA GLY A 61 5.36 -2.56 -9.79
C GLY A 61 4.77 -2.70 -11.19
N ASP A 62 5.40 -3.53 -12.01
CA ASP A 62 4.94 -3.91 -13.34
C ASP A 62 4.48 -5.40 -13.38
N ASP A 63 3.86 -5.86 -12.32
CA ASP A 63 3.42 -7.22 -12.09
C ASP A 63 1.88 -7.33 -11.94
N ILE A 64 1.40 -8.57 -11.80
CA ILE A 64 -0.05 -8.84 -11.64
C ILE A 64 -0.64 -8.21 -10.35
N PHE A 65 0.17 -7.98 -9.34
CA PHE A 65 -0.25 -7.37 -8.08
C PHE A 65 -0.52 -5.87 -8.23
N ALA A 66 0.17 -5.21 -9.16
CA ALA A 66 -0.08 -3.82 -9.51
C ALA A 66 -1.51 -3.61 -10.03
N ASP A 67 -1.95 -4.48 -10.95
CA ASP A 67 -3.30 -4.38 -11.53
C ASP A 67 -4.38 -4.64 -10.46
N MET A 68 -4.17 -5.64 -9.59
CA MET A 68 -5.06 -5.94 -8.48
C MET A 68 -5.19 -4.74 -7.51
N THR A 69 -4.08 -4.09 -7.19
CA THR A 69 -4.05 -2.91 -6.30
C THR A 69 -4.80 -1.73 -6.92
N VAL A 70 -4.53 -1.42 -8.19
CA VAL A 70 -5.20 -0.30 -8.89
C VAL A 70 -6.70 -0.56 -9.05
N GLU A 71 -7.09 -1.79 -9.36
CA GLU A 71 -8.51 -2.17 -9.45
C GLU A 71 -9.20 -2.05 -8.09
N ASN A 72 -8.56 -2.45 -7.00
CA ASN A 72 -9.09 -2.27 -5.66
C ASN A 72 -9.35 -0.78 -5.33
N TYR A 73 -8.47 0.12 -5.72
CA TYR A 73 -8.68 1.55 -5.55
C TYR A 73 -9.90 2.04 -6.35
N ARG A 74 -9.97 1.70 -7.64
CA ARG A 74 -11.10 2.08 -8.51
C ARG A 74 -12.44 1.57 -7.98
N ASN A 75 -12.47 0.33 -7.49
CA ASN A 75 -13.67 -0.28 -6.91
C ASN A 75 -14.13 0.40 -5.61
N ASN A 76 -13.23 1.13 -4.93
CA ASN A 76 -13.55 1.95 -3.76
C ASN A 76 -13.72 3.45 -4.12
N GLY A 77 -13.74 3.82 -5.40
CA GLY A 77 -13.92 5.21 -5.84
C GLY A 77 -12.75 6.14 -5.53
N ILE A 78 -11.55 5.58 -5.35
CA ILE A 78 -10.33 6.34 -5.10
C ILE A 78 -9.73 6.77 -6.43
N ASP A 79 -9.29 8.04 -6.51
CA ASP A 79 -8.57 8.58 -7.66
C ASP A 79 -7.19 7.90 -7.78
N THR A 80 -6.91 7.38 -8.97
CA THR A 80 -5.71 6.60 -9.28
C THR A 80 -4.77 7.29 -10.27
N ASP A 81 -5.00 8.55 -10.63
CA ASP A 81 -4.23 9.26 -11.65
C ASP A 81 -2.74 9.43 -11.26
N HIS A 82 -2.47 9.38 -9.96
CA HIS A 82 -1.12 9.49 -9.38
C HIS A 82 -0.60 8.18 -8.79
N VAL A 83 -1.12 7.04 -9.26
CA VAL A 83 -0.53 5.73 -8.99
C VAL A 83 0.58 5.47 -10.01
N LYS A 84 1.82 5.70 -9.60
CA LYS A 84 3.01 5.46 -10.42
C LYS A 84 3.22 3.96 -10.63
N ARG A 85 3.69 3.58 -11.82
CA ARG A 85 4.22 2.24 -12.10
C ARG A 85 5.74 2.31 -12.22
N ALA A 86 6.45 1.47 -11.48
CA ALA A 86 7.90 1.30 -11.57
C ALA A 86 8.24 -0.10 -12.13
N HIS A 87 9.46 -0.25 -12.62
CA HIS A 87 9.95 -1.58 -12.99
C HIS A 87 10.18 -2.42 -11.73
N GLY A 88 9.82 -3.70 -11.81
CA GLY A 88 10.02 -4.66 -10.73
C GLY A 88 8.75 -5.01 -9.96
N THR A 89 8.92 -5.53 -8.75
CA THR A 89 7.79 -6.07 -7.99
C THR A 89 7.03 -5.00 -7.21
N SER A 90 5.72 -5.14 -7.16
CA SER A 90 4.88 -4.44 -6.18
C SER A 90 5.29 -4.80 -4.75
N GLY A 91 4.87 -4.01 -3.78
CA GLY A 91 5.01 -4.37 -2.38
C GLY A 91 4.20 -5.63 -2.06
N VAL A 92 4.79 -6.59 -1.35
CA VAL A 92 4.10 -7.80 -0.92
C VAL A 92 4.38 -8.11 0.55
N ALA A 93 3.40 -8.68 1.22
CA ALA A 93 3.51 -9.13 2.59
C ALA A 93 3.13 -10.61 2.72
N PRO A 94 4.09 -11.55 2.68
CA PRO A 94 3.85 -12.91 3.16
C PRO A 94 3.44 -12.90 4.63
N ILE A 95 2.24 -13.44 4.90
CA ILE A 95 1.62 -13.46 6.24
C ILE A 95 1.26 -14.90 6.58
N PHE A 96 1.74 -15.35 7.72
CA PHE A 96 1.41 -16.67 8.26
C PHE A 96 0.52 -16.50 9.47
N VAL A 97 -0.64 -17.16 9.49
CA VAL A 97 -1.62 -17.06 10.58
C VAL A 97 -1.83 -18.43 11.18
N ASP A 98 -1.56 -18.57 12.49
CA ASP A 98 -1.74 -19.83 13.21
C ASP A 98 -3.18 -20.00 13.75
N PRO A 99 -3.55 -21.18 14.30
CA PRO A 99 -4.90 -21.45 14.82
C PRO A 99 -5.32 -20.56 16.00
N HIS A 100 -4.36 -19.88 16.65
CA HIS A 100 -4.62 -18.93 17.73
C HIS A 100 -4.73 -17.49 17.23
N SER A 101 -4.84 -17.27 15.91
CA SER A 101 -4.87 -15.95 15.26
C SER A 101 -3.60 -15.12 15.48
N ARG A 102 -2.48 -15.76 15.82
CA ARG A 102 -1.18 -15.08 15.87
C ARG A 102 -0.61 -15.03 14.47
N ASN A 103 -0.03 -13.90 14.10
CA ASN A 103 0.56 -13.72 12.78
C ASN A 103 2.08 -13.54 12.85
N SER A 104 2.73 -13.97 11.78
CA SER A 104 4.12 -13.65 11.44
C SER A 104 4.13 -13.07 10.05
N ILE A 105 4.74 -11.89 9.90
CA ILE A 105 4.68 -11.10 8.67
C ILE A 105 6.09 -10.79 8.19
N LEU A 106 6.33 -11.04 6.92
CA LEU A 106 7.49 -10.52 6.19
C LEU A 106 7.01 -9.39 5.27
N ILE A 107 7.82 -8.35 5.12
CA ILE A 107 7.51 -7.25 4.19
C ILE A 107 8.61 -7.17 3.15
N VAL A 108 8.21 -7.26 1.89
CA VAL A 108 9.03 -6.91 0.74
C VAL A 108 8.49 -5.60 0.19
N LYS A 109 9.23 -4.50 0.41
CA LYS A 109 8.75 -3.16 0.07
C LYS A 109 8.51 -2.97 -1.43
N GLY A 110 9.33 -3.60 -2.28
CA GLY A 110 9.19 -3.47 -3.74
C GLY A 110 9.07 -2.01 -4.16
N ALA A 111 8.14 -1.73 -5.06
CA ALA A 111 7.89 -0.41 -5.62
C ALA A 111 7.53 0.68 -4.58
N ASN A 112 7.19 0.34 -3.33
CA ASN A 112 7.04 1.35 -2.28
C ASN A 112 8.32 2.16 -2.05
N ASN A 113 9.49 1.59 -2.37
CA ASN A 113 10.77 2.30 -2.31
C ASN A 113 11.02 3.21 -3.52
N ASP A 114 10.22 3.11 -4.58
CA ASP A 114 10.37 3.88 -5.81
C ASP A 114 9.44 5.11 -5.85
N LEU A 115 8.63 5.31 -4.81
CA LEU A 115 7.90 6.55 -4.62
C LEU A 115 8.85 7.61 -4.06
N THR A 116 9.11 8.65 -4.85
CA THR A 116 10.14 9.66 -4.58
C THR A 116 9.55 11.03 -4.20
N PRO A 117 10.35 11.95 -3.62
CA PRO A 117 9.95 13.34 -3.40
C PRO A 117 9.47 14.05 -4.68
N GLU A 118 10.08 13.74 -5.82
CA GLU A 118 9.73 14.31 -7.12
C GLU A 118 8.33 13.86 -7.57
N ASP A 119 7.93 12.62 -7.24
CA ASP A 119 6.58 12.13 -7.51
C ASP A 119 5.53 12.90 -6.69
N VAL A 120 5.84 13.23 -5.44
CA VAL A 120 4.98 14.06 -4.58
C VAL A 120 4.88 15.49 -5.12
N GLU A 121 6.01 16.05 -5.52
CA GLU A 121 6.06 17.40 -6.11
C GLU A 121 5.28 17.49 -7.41
N ALA A 122 5.33 16.45 -8.24
CA ALA A 122 4.55 16.37 -9.49
C ALA A 122 3.03 16.40 -9.25
N CYS A 123 2.58 16.03 -8.05
CA CYS A 123 1.17 16.03 -7.64
C CYS A 123 0.79 17.28 -6.81
N ARG A 124 1.68 18.26 -6.67
CA ARG A 124 1.50 19.45 -5.79
C ARG A 124 0.15 20.12 -5.95
N GLU A 125 -0.24 20.41 -7.18
CA GLU A 125 -1.48 21.16 -7.46
C GLU A 125 -2.73 20.40 -7.01
N GLN A 126 -2.74 19.08 -7.19
CA GLN A 126 -3.86 18.22 -6.81
C GLN A 126 -3.89 18.02 -5.28
N ILE A 127 -2.72 17.83 -4.67
CA ILE A 127 -2.59 17.71 -3.21
C ILE A 127 -3.03 19.03 -2.52
N ALA A 128 -2.66 20.17 -3.06
CA ALA A 128 -3.06 21.48 -2.52
C ALA A 128 -4.58 21.73 -2.55
N GLN A 129 -5.34 20.99 -3.33
CA GLN A 129 -6.80 21.04 -3.35
C GLN A 129 -7.43 20.11 -2.29
N CYS A 130 -6.64 19.36 -1.56
CA CYS A 130 -7.10 18.49 -0.49
C CYS A 130 -7.08 19.23 0.85
N ALA A 131 -8.03 18.91 1.72
CA ALA A 131 -8.08 19.49 3.06
C ALA A 131 -7.09 18.85 4.02
N LEU A 132 -6.61 17.63 3.71
CA LEU A 132 -5.76 16.84 4.58
C LEU A 132 -4.80 15.98 3.76
N ILE A 133 -3.56 15.86 4.24
CA ILE A 133 -2.57 14.88 3.78
C ILE A 133 -2.43 13.80 4.85
N VAL A 134 -2.46 12.54 4.43
CA VAL A 134 -2.23 11.36 5.28
C VAL A 134 -1.01 10.63 4.75
N CYS A 135 -0.02 10.40 5.60
CA CYS A 135 1.18 9.63 5.27
C CYS A 135 1.55 8.66 6.40
N GLN A 136 2.41 7.69 6.08
CA GLN A 136 2.89 6.64 6.98
C GLN A 136 4.39 6.42 6.76
N LEU A 137 5.00 5.53 7.57
CA LEU A 137 6.45 5.26 7.53
C LEU A 137 6.80 3.94 6.79
N GLU A 138 6.02 3.55 5.78
CA GLU A 138 6.28 2.35 4.97
C GLU A 138 6.86 2.63 3.58
N ILE A 139 6.98 3.91 3.21
CA ILE A 139 7.67 4.40 2.02
C ILE A 139 9.03 4.98 2.41
N ARG A 140 9.73 5.62 1.48
CA ARG A 140 10.99 6.33 1.78
C ARG A 140 10.72 7.51 2.72
N LEU A 141 11.61 7.73 3.67
CA LEU A 141 11.46 8.84 4.63
C LEU A 141 11.60 10.21 3.98
N ASP A 142 12.46 10.35 2.98
CA ASP A 142 12.59 11.62 2.23
C ASP A 142 11.27 11.98 1.50
N THR A 143 10.56 11.00 0.98
CA THR A 143 9.23 11.18 0.38
C THR A 143 8.18 11.58 1.44
N VAL A 144 8.23 10.99 2.63
CA VAL A 144 7.35 11.39 3.75
C VAL A 144 7.63 12.84 4.15
N TYR A 145 8.89 13.24 4.26
CA TYR A 145 9.25 14.62 4.58
C TYR A 145 8.80 15.61 3.50
N ALA A 146 8.89 15.24 2.22
CA ALA A 146 8.37 16.06 1.12
C ALA A 146 6.84 16.24 1.24
N ALA A 147 6.10 15.18 1.58
CA ALA A 147 4.66 15.26 1.79
C ALA A 147 4.29 16.18 2.97
N ILE A 148 5.02 16.10 4.09
CA ILE A 148 4.81 16.97 5.26
C ILE A 148 5.10 18.43 4.90
N ALA A 149 6.24 18.69 4.26
CA ALA A 149 6.63 20.05 3.86
C ALA A 149 5.63 20.70 2.89
N LEU A 150 4.96 19.88 2.06
CA LEU A 150 3.92 20.36 1.17
C LEU A 150 2.63 20.72 1.93
N GLY A 151 2.31 19.99 3.00
CA GLY A 151 1.14 20.24 3.83
C GLY A 151 1.26 21.46 4.76
N GLU A 152 2.49 21.99 4.96
CA GLU A 152 2.76 23.19 5.78
C GLU A 152 2.63 24.49 4.97
N GLN A 153 2.38 24.45 3.67
CA GLN A 153 2.26 25.59 2.75
C GLN A 153 0.80 25.98 2.51
#